data_480c4c1f49e6ccc1f1814ddba084dc04
#
_entry.id   480c4c1f49e6ccc1f1814ddba084dc04
#
_cell.length_a   1.000
_cell.length_b   1.000
_cell.length_c   1.000
_cell.angle_alpha   90.00
_cell.angle_beta   90.00
_cell.angle_gamma   90.00
#
_symmetry.space_group_name_H-M   'P 1'
#
loop_
_entity.id
_entity.type
_entity.pdbx_description
1 polymer ?
#
loop_
_entity_poly.entity_id
_entity_poly.type
_entity_poly.pdbx_seq_one_letter_code
_entity_poly.pdbx_strand_id
1 'polypeptide(L)'
;DLGLYHWVGEHGIASAYSEGEDGGPIADGWGRLLTKASESLLHLEWDRGTEQPRRLRLKLLAYVRYFADRPQASANQVLLVSPSAAREAQFQRLLQELADDGRECCHFWTTTVDLLLAAGPLTAIWSPAEGGRRLAITTMTGLPRSPRPIEGSIAKPEWWLHRPGGGAGA
;
A
#
# COMPACT_ATOMS: atom_id res chain seq x y z
N ASP A 1 15.83 13.86 0.44
CA ASP A 1 15.08 13.62 -0.79
C ASP A 1 13.91 12.67 -0.47
N LEU A 2 12.72 13.07 -0.88
CA LEU A 2 11.50 12.26 -0.83
C LEU A 2 11.16 11.88 -2.26
N GLY A 3 10.88 10.62 -2.53
CA GLY A 3 10.50 10.18 -3.85
C GLY A 3 9.59 8.95 -3.82
N LEU A 4 8.56 8.96 -4.66
CA LEU A 4 7.81 7.76 -5.01
C LEU A 4 8.50 7.16 -6.24
N TYR A 5 9.03 5.97 -6.05
CA TYR A 5 9.72 5.24 -7.10
C TYR A 5 8.91 3.99 -7.46
N HIS A 6 8.97 3.63 -8.73
CA HIS A 6 8.42 2.35 -9.20
C HIS A 6 6.92 2.17 -8.93
N TRP A 7 6.14 3.15 -9.36
CA TRP A 7 4.70 2.99 -9.35
C TRP A 7 4.22 2.04 -10.45
N VAL A 8 3.43 1.04 -10.09
CA VAL A 8 2.82 0.07 -11.00
C VAL A 8 1.32 0.01 -10.72
N GLY A 9 0.51 0.15 -11.74
CA GLY A 9 -0.94 -0.01 -11.64
C GLY A 9 -1.37 -1.47 -11.78
N GLU A 10 -2.68 -1.71 -11.61
CA GLU A 10 -3.34 -3.03 -11.56
C GLU A 10 -2.86 -4.00 -12.68
N HIS A 11 -2.79 -3.56 -13.92
CA HIS A 11 -2.39 -4.41 -15.05
C HIS A 11 -0.93 -4.91 -14.96
N GLY A 12 -0.03 -4.08 -14.45
CA GLY A 12 1.36 -4.48 -14.23
C GLY A 12 1.51 -5.40 -13.02
N ILE A 13 0.66 -5.22 -12.00
CA ILE A 13 0.64 -6.06 -10.80
C ILE A 13 0.11 -7.44 -11.12
N ALA A 14 -1.01 -7.54 -11.85
CA ALA A 14 -1.60 -8.83 -12.23
C ALA A 14 -0.60 -9.72 -12.97
N SER A 15 0.23 -9.16 -13.85
CA SER A 15 1.28 -9.91 -14.54
C SER A 15 2.44 -10.32 -13.61
N ALA A 16 2.74 -9.52 -12.60
CA ALA A 16 3.82 -9.81 -11.65
C ALA A 16 3.42 -10.82 -10.57
N TYR A 17 2.13 -10.87 -10.19
CA TYR A 17 1.63 -11.75 -9.13
C TYR A 17 0.95 -13.02 -9.67
N SER A 18 0.53 -13.05 -10.94
CA SER A 18 -0.06 -14.26 -11.54
C SER A 18 0.95 -15.40 -11.70
N GLU A 19 2.23 -15.11 -11.64
CA GLU A 19 3.33 -16.08 -11.69
C GLU A 19 3.92 -16.40 -10.30
N GLY A 20 3.53 -15.67 -9.25
CA GLY A 20 4.01 -15.89 -7.89
C GLY A 20 3.17 -16.93 -7.15
N GLU A 21 3.78 -18.02 -6.70
CA GLU A 21 3.19 -19.07 -5.84
C GLU A 21 2.63 -18.54 -4.50
N ASP A 22 2.74 -17.25 -4.23
CA ASP A 22 2.53 -16.64 -2.91
C ASP A 22 1.10 -16.16 -2.60
N GLY A 23 0.16 -16.18 -3.54
CA GLY A 23 -1.28 -15.96 -3.28
C GLY A 23 -1.65 -14.69 -2.49
N GLY A 24 -0.86 -13.63 -2.60
CA GLY A 24 -1.09 -12.36 -1.90
C GLY A 24 -2.26 -11.55 -2.48
N PRO A 25 -2.77 -10.56 -1.75
CA PRO A 25 -3.81 -9.68 -2.25
C PRO A 25 -3.30 -8.84 -3.43
N ILE A 26 -4.12 -8.73 -4.46
CA ILE A 26 -3.81 -7.90 -5.63
C ILE A 26 -4.27 -6.47 -5.33
N ALA A 27 -3.33 -5.55 -5.17
CA ALA A 27 -3.59 -4.13 -5.00
C ALA A 27 -3.95 -3.47 -6.35
N ASP A 28 -4.72 -2.37 -6.32
CA ASP A 28 -4.99 -1.54 -7.51
C ASP A 28 -3.74 -0.78 -7.98
N GLY A 29 -2.79 -0.57 -7.08
CA GLY A 29 -1.49 0.02 -7.37
C GLY A 29 -0.44 -0.39 -6.35
N TRP A 30 0.81 -0.37 -6.78
CA TRP A 30 1.95 -0.67 -5.94
C TRP A 30 3.10 0.31 -6.20
N GLY A 31 3.83 0.67 -5.16
CA GLY A 31 4.96 1.57 -5.29
C GLY A 31 5.94 1.49 -4.13
N ARG A 32 7.07 2.18 -4.28
CA ARG A 32 8.09 2.32 -3.24
C ARG A 32 8.24 3.78 -2.85
N LEU A 33 8.04 4.07 -1.58
CA LEU A 33 8.29 5.39 -1.02
C LEU A 33 9.66 5.38 -0.36
N LEU A 34 10.55 6.22 -0.88
CA LEU A 34 11.88 6.45 -0.29
C LEU A 34 11.88 7.79 0.44
N THR A 35 12.27 7.78 1.69
CA THR A 35 12.62 8.96 2.47
C THR A 35 14.12 9.00 2.68
N LYS A 36 14.64 10.03 3.36
CA LYS A 36 16.06 10.06 3.75
C LYS A 36 16.45 8.92 4.68
N ALA A 37 15.52 8.47 5.52
CA ALA A 37 15.77 7.52 6.60
C ALA A 37 15.21 6.13 6.34
N SER A 38 14.15 6.01 5.52
CA SER A 38 13.38 4.77 5.40
C SER A 38 12.92 4.49 3.97
N GLU A 39 12.59 3.23 3.76
CA GLU A 39 11.94 2.72 2.57
C GLU A 39 10.65 2.01 2.97
N SER A 40 9.54 2.32 2.30
CA SER A 40 8.26 1.67 2.49
C SER A 40 7.70 1.15 1.17
N LEU A 41 7.05 -0.01 1.22
CA LEU A 41 6.32 -0.59 0.12
C LEU A 41 4.84 -0.21 0.26
N LEU A 42 4.31 0.48 -0.73
CA LEU A 42 2.95 0.97 -0.74
C LEU A 42 2.05 0.06 -1.57
N HIS A 43 0.95 -0.38 -1.00
CA HIS A 43 -0.13 -1.08 -1.67
C HIS A 43 -1.34 -0.16 -1.69
N LEU A 44 -1.72 0.34 -2.86
CA LEU A 44 -2.89 1.19 -3.03
C LEU A 44 -4.13 0.36 -3.32
N GLU A 45 -5.19 0.62 -2.57
CA GLU A 45 -6.53 0.13 -2.80
C GLU A 45 -7.48 1.30 -3.05
N TRP A 46 -8.05 1.34 -4.24
CA TRP A 46 -8.98 2.37 -4.65
C TRP A 46 -10.42 1.84 -4.59
N ASP A 47 -11.09 2.12 -3.47
CA ASP A 47 -12.48 1.68 -3.31
C ASP A 47 -13.44 2.57 -4.10
N ARG A 48 -14.21 1.98 -4.97
CA ARG A 48 -15.27 2.65 -5.73
C ARG A 48 -16.60 2.75 -4.97
N GLY A 49 -16.66 2.28 -3.74
CA GLY A 49 -17.86 2.29 -2.91
C GLY A 49 -18.87 1.19 -3.26
N THR A 50 -18.55 0.30 -4.18
CA THR A 50 -19.48 -0.75 -4.69
C THR A 50 -19.37 -2.06 -3.94
N GLU A 51 -18.28 -2.28 -3.20
CA GLU A 51 -18.06 -3.54 -2.48
C GLU A 51 -18.89 -3.61 -1.20
N GLN A 52 -19.46 -4.79 -0.95
CA GLN A 52 -20.18 -5.08 0.29
C GLN A 52 -19.19 -5.19 1.49
N PRO A 53 -19.63 -4.84 2.73
CA PRO A 53 -18.78 -4.90 3.93
C PRO A 53 -18.08 -6.24 4.14
N ARG A 54 -18.77 -7.35 3.86
CA ARG A 54 -18.20 -8.70 3.96
C ARG A 54 -17.01 -8.89 3.02
N ARG A 55 -17.08 -8.41 1.79
CA ARG A 55 -15.96 -8.50 0.82
C ARG A 55 -14.78 -7.65 1.25
N LEU A 56 -15.06 -6.42 1.72
CA LEU A 56 -14.03 -5.55 2.27
C LEU A 56 -13.30 -6.22 3.43
N ARG A 57 -14.04 -6.81 4.38
CA ARG A 57 -13.43 -7.51 5.51
C ARG A 57 -12.54 -8.66 5.04
N LEU A 58 -12.96 -9.45 4.05
CA LEU A 58 -12.15 -10.53 3.49
C LEU A 58 -10.88 -10.00 2.81
N LYS A 59 -10.97 -8.88 2.10
CA LYS A 59 -9.83 -8.21 1.47
C LYS A 59 -8.81 -7.74 2.52
N LEU A 60 -9.27 -7.06 3.57
CA LEU A 60 -8.41 -6.64 4.67
C LEU A 60 -7.74 -7.83 5.37
N LEU A 61 -8.50 -8.91 5.63
CA LEU A 61 -7.96 -10.14 6.19
C LEU A 61 -6.89 -10.80 5.30
N ALA A 62 -7.04 -10.71 3.97
CA ALA A 62 -6.04 -11.23 3.04
C ALA A 62 -4.70 -10.49 3.23
N TYR A 63 -4.71 -9.16 3.37
CA TYR A 63 -3.50 -8.38 3.67
C TYR A 63 -2.91 -8.74 5.03
N VAL A 64 -3.73 -8.81 6.08
CA VAL A 64 -3.27 -9.17 7.43
C VAL A 64 -2.56 -10.52 7.41
N ARG A 65 -3.13 -11.53 6.75
CA ARG A 65 -2.51 -12.85 6.62
C ARG A 65 -1.23 -12.80 5.78
N TYR A 66 -1.28 -12.06 4.69
CA TYR A 66 -0.12 -11.93 3.79
C TYR A 66 1.09 -11.33 4.50
N PHE A 67 0.89 -10.36 5.41
CA PHE A 67 1.97 -9.74 6.16
C PHE A 67 2.41 -10.54 7.39
N ALA A 68 1.51 -11.30 8.04
CA ALA A 68 1.80 -12.01 9.28
C ALA A 68 3.02 -12.94 9.21
N ASP A 69 3.25 -13.56 8.06
CA ASP A 69 4.32 -14.55 7.87
C ASP A 69 5.57 -13.96 7.17
N ARG A 70 5.64 -12.61 7.04
CA ARG A 70 6.73 -11.96 6.29
C ARG A 70 7.64 -11.14 7.21
N PRO A 71 8.96 -11.41 7.23
CA PRO A 71 9.90 -10.71 8.12
C PRO A 71 10.05 -9.22 7.84
N GLN A 72 9.59 -8.74 6.69
CA GLN A 72 9.61 -7.33 6.29
C GLN A 72 8.22 -6.68 6.31
N ALA A 73 7.28 -7.27 7.05
CA ALA A 73 5.91 -6.76 7.15
C ALA A 73 5.87 -5.27 7.49
N SER A 74 6.71 -4.81 8.41
CA SER A 74 6.78 -3.39 8.82
C SER A 74 7.12 -2.40 7.71
N ALA A 75 7.69 -2.87 6.58
CA ALA A 75 7.93 -2.02 5.41
C ALA A 75 6.69 -1.85 4.54
N ASN A 76 5.71 -2.72 4.66
CA ASN A 76 4.51 -2.70 3.82
C ASN A 76 3.47 -1.76 4.43
N GLN A 77 2.85 -0.92 3.59
CA GLN A 77 1.79 0.00 3.97
C GLN A 77 0.64 -0.14 2.99
N VAL A 78 -0.58 -0.33 3.49
CA VAL A 78 -1.79 -0.42 2.67
C VAL A 78 -2.53 0.92 2.73
N LEU A 79 -2.68 1.55 1.60
CA LEU A 79 -3.32 2.85 1.43
C LEU A 79 -4.73 2.65 0.88
N LEU A 80 -5.75 2.84 1.71
CA LEU A 80 -7.17 2.68 1.34
C LEU A 80 -7.74 4.05 0.98
N VAL A 81 -8.06 4.27 -0.28
CA VAL A 81 -8.71 5.51 -0.76
C VAL A 81 -10.18 5.24 -0.98
N SER A 82 -11.04 5.97 -0.26
CA SER A 82 -12.49 5.80 -0.30
C SER A 82 -13.20 6.99 -0.93
N PRO A 83 -14.38 6.78 -1.55
CA PRO A 83 -15.12 7.85 -2.24
C PRO A 83 -15.75 8.86 -1.29
N SER A 84 -15.87 8.55 0.00
CA SER A 84 -16.54 9.45 0.97
C SER A 84 -16.08 9.21 2.40
N ALA A 85 -16.29 10.20 3.28
CA ALA A 85 -16.02 10.08 4.71
C ALA A 85 -16.84 8.95 5.38
N ALA A 86 -18.08 8.71 4.95
CA ALA A 86 -18.91 7.63 5.46
C ALA A 86 -18.29 6.25 5.11
N ARG A 87 -17.75 6.13 3.91
CA ARG A 87 -17.08 4.91 3.45
C ARG A 87 -15.74 4.72 4.13
N GLU A 88 -14.96 5.79 4.33
CA GLU A 88 -13.75 5.75 5.13
C GLU A 88 -14.03 5.28 6.57
N ALA A 89 -15.08 5.83 7.22
CA ALA A 89 -15.49 5.41 8.55
C ALA A 89 -15.88 3.92 8.60
N GLN A 90 -16.40 3.36 7.51
CA GLN A 90 -16.67 1.92 7.42
C GLN A 90 -15.37 1.12 7.41
N PHE A 91 -14.35 1.53 6.66
CA PHE A 91 -13.02 0.89 6.70
C PHE A 91 -12.42 0.95 8.10
N GLN A 92 -12.48 2.11 8.76
CA GLN A 92 -11.96 2.27 10.11
C GLN A 92 -12.65 1.31 11.11
N ARG A 93 -13.98 1.15 11.03
CA ARG A 93 -14.70 0.17 11.86
C ARG A 93 -14.25 -1.26 11.60
N LEU A 94 -14.11 -1.67 10.34
CA LEU A 94 -13.65 -3.01 9.98
C LEU A 94 -12.22 -3.28 10.46
N LEU A 95 -11.33 -2.29 10.37
CA LEU A 95 -9.97 -2.40 10.87
C LEU A 95 -9.94 -2.51 12.40
N GLN A 96 -10.80 -1.74 13.08
CA GLN A 96 -10.95 -1.85 14.54
C GLN A 96 -11.47 -3.22 14.95
N GLU A 97 -12.51 -3.76 14.28
CA GLU A 97 -13.02 -5.11 14.52
C GLU A 97 -11.90 -6.17 14.35
N LEU A 98 -11.04 -6.02 13.34
CA LEU A 98 -9.91 -6.93 13.14
C LEU A 98 -8.86 -6.79 14.23
N ALA A 99 -8.58 -5.58 14.71
CA ALA A 99 -7.67 -5.34 15.81
C ALA A 99 -8.22 -5.91 17.13
N ASP A 100 -9.51 -5.77 17.39
CA ASP A 100 -10.20 -6.36 18.55
C ASP A 100 -10.18 -7.90 18.50
N ASP A 101 -10.19 -8.49 17.30
CA ASP A 101 -9.96 -9.93 17.05
C ASP A 101 -8.46 -10.35 17.21
N GLY A 102 -7.59 -9.44 17.65
CA GLY A 102 -6.15 -9.68 17.87
C GLY A 102 -5.33 -9.69 16.57
N ARG A 103 -5.80 -9.06 15.50
CA ARG A 103 -5.07 -8.94 14.24
C ARG A 103 -4.21 -7.68 14.23
N GLU A 104 -3.01 -7.79 13.67
CA GLU A 104 -2.13 -6.64 13.50
C GLU A 104 -2.60 -5.79 12.31
N CYS A 105 -3.04 -4.56 12.58
CA CYS A 105 -3.59 -3.63 11.59
C CYS A 105 -2.77 -2.33 11.46
N CYS A 106 -1.59 -2.24 12.06
CA CYS A 106 -0.75 -1.03 12.05
C CYS A 106 -0.27 -0.60 10.65
N HIS A 107 -0.44 -1.44 9.65
CA HIS A 107 -0.01 -1.18 8.27
C HIS A 107 -1.08 -0.48 7.41
N PHE A 108 -2.29 -0.30 7.92
CA PHE A 108 -3.39 0.27 7.14
C PHE A 108 -3.58 1.76 7.41
N TRP A 109 -3.79 2.48 6.31
CA TRP A 109 -4.02 3.91 6.29
C TRP A 109 -5.22 4.21 5.42
N THR A 110 -6.08 5.10 5.86
CA THR A 110 -7.28 5.46 5.10
C THR A 110 -7.30 6.94 4.77
N THR A 111 -7.92 7.29 3.66
CA THR A 111 -8.22 8.65 3.25
C THR A 111 -9.43 8.68 2.33
N THR A 112 -9.89 9.89 1.99
CA THR A 112 -10.94 10.08 0.98
C THR A 112 -10.38 10.69 -0.29
N VAL A 113 -11.08 10.46 -1.41
CA VAL A 113 -10.76 11.10 -2.70
C VAL A 113 -10.74 12.62 -2.56
N ASP A 114 -11.70 13.20 -1.84
CA ASP A 114 -11.79 14.65 -1.65
C ASP A 114 -10.54 15.21 -0.96
N LEU A 115 -10.07 14.57 0.11
CA LEU A 115 -8.86 14.99 0.80
C LEU A 115 -7.62 14.83 -0.09
N LEU A 116 -7.56 13.73 -0.84
CA LEU A 116 -6.47 13.47 -1.76
C LEU A 116 -6.37 14.54 -2.85
N LEU A 117 -7.51 14.94 -3.43
CA LEU A 117 -7.59 15.98 -4.46
C LEU A 117 -7.34 17.38 -3.89
N ALA A 118 -7.84 17.67 -2.70
CA ALA A 118 -7.73 19.00 -2.09
C ALA A 118 -6.32 19.32 -1.58
N ALA A 119 -5.62 18.34 -0.99
CA ALA A 119 -4.37 18.57 -0.27
C ALA A 119 -3.16 17.80 -0.85
N GLY A 120 -3.41 16.81 -1.69
CA GLY A 120 -2.37 15.94 -2.28
C GLY A 120 -1.88 14.83 -1.34
N PRO A 121 -1.30 13.76 -1.92
CA PRO A 121 -0.99 12.51 -1.20
C PRO A 121 0.13 12.64 -0.16
N LEU A 122 0.96 13.67 -0.25
CA LEU A 122 2.11 13.84 0.64
C LEU A 122 1.79 14.60 1.93
N THR A 123 0.57 15.14 2.05
CA THR A 123 0.15 15.93 3.22
C THR A 123 -0.47 15.05 4.31
N ALA A 124 -0.84 15.67 5.43
CA ALA A 124 -1.42 14.97 6.58
C ALA A 124 -2.91 14.59 6.34
N ILE A 125 -3.17 13.74 5.36
CA ILE A 125 -4.51 13.27 4.98
C ILE A 125 -4.77 11.81 5.36
N TRP A 126 -3.77 11.07 5.78
CA TRP A 126 -3.85 9.64 6.04
C TRP A 126 -4.19 9.34 7.50
N SER A 127 -5.29 8.67 7.72
CA SER A 127 -5.74 8.23 9.04
C SER A 127 -5.21 6.82 9.31
N PRO A 128 -4.46 6.58 10.40
CA PRO A 128 -4.02 5.23 10.75
C PRO A 128 -5.21 4.34 11.15
N ALA A 129 -5.06 3.03 11.01
CA ALA A 129 -6.09 2.06 11.39
C ALA A 129 -6.48 2.14 12.86
N GLU A 130 -5.53 2.47 13.72
CA GLU A 130 -5.73 2.63 15.16
C GLU A 130 -6.50 3.92 15.52
N GLY A 131 -6.89 4.69 14.52
CA GLY A 131 -7.53 5.99 14.72
C GLY A 131 -6.56 7.10 15.08
N GLY A 132 -7.09 8.27 15.41
CA GLY A 132 -6.27 9.40 15.84
C GLY A 132 -6.07 10.46 14.77
N ARG A 133 -5.00 11.24 14.93
CA ARG A 133 -4.70 12.36 14.02
C ARG A 133 -4.25 11.85 12.64
N ARG A 134 -4.71 12.49 11.58
CA ARG A 134 -4.17 12.25 10.24
C ARG A 134 -2.70 12.62 10.14
N LEU A 135 -1.96 11.82 9.43
CA LEU A 135 -0.51 11.93 9.26
C LEU A 135 -0.16 12.07 7.78
N ALA A 136 1.02 12.62 7.52
CA ALA A 136 1.59 12.63 6.18
C ALA A 136 2.17 11.24 5.86
N ILE A 137 2.10 10.83 4.60
CA ILE A 137 2.65 9.54 4.15
C ILE A 137 4.14 9.39 4.49
N THR A 138 4.86 10.51 4.59
CA THR A 138 6.29 10.54 4.93
C THR A 138 6.60 10.20 6.39
N THR A 139 5.59 10.18 7.26
CA THR A 139 5.72 9.81 8.68
C THR A 139 5.37 8.34 8.92
N MET A 140 4.89 7.63 7.90
CA MET A 140 4.64 6.19 7.99
C MET A 140 5.96 5.48 8.24
N THR A 141 5.97 4.58 9.21
CA THR A 141 7.15 3.81 9.57
C THR A 141 7.49 2.84 8.44
N GLY A 142 8.71 2.96 7.92
CA GLY A 142 9.29 2.00 7.00
C GLY A 142 10.53 1.37 7.62
N LEU A 143 11.11 0.41 6.94
CA LEU A 143 12.42 -0.11 7.34
C LEU A 143 13.48 0.99 7.19
N PRO A 144 14.49 1.01 8.07
CA PRO A 144 15.66 1.87 7.88
C PRO A 144 16.21 1.65 6.47
N ARG A 145 16.54 2.74 5.77
CA ARG A 145 17.10 2.67 4.43
C ARG A 145 18.40 1.86 4.44
N SER A 146 18.32 0.65 3.90
CA SER A 146 19.52 -0.16 3.68
C SER A 146 20.30 0.42 2.50
N PRO A 147 21.64 0.44 2.55
CA PRO A 147 22.46 0.72 1.37
C PRO A 147 22.28 -0.34 0.26
N ARG A 148 21.67 -1.48 0.58
CA ARG A 148 21.29 -2.50 -0.40
C ARG A 148 19.79 -2.42 -0.66
N PRO A 149 19.33 -2.55 -1.92
CA PRO A 149 17.92 -2.77 -2.20
C PRO A 149 17.39 -3.91 -1.34
N ILE A 150 16.14 -3.82 -0.89
CA ILE A 150 15.48 -4.93 -0.20
C ILE A 150 15.43 -6.10 -1.20
N GLU A 151 16.43 -6.98 -1.15
CA GLU A 151 16.45 -8.19 -1.94
C GLU A 151 15.41 -9.14 -1.35
N GLY A 152 14.43 -9.55 -2.15
CA GLY A 152 13.53 -10.66 -1.83
C GLY A 152 12.12 -10.29 -1.38
N SER A 153 11.71 -9.02 -1.31
CA SER A 153 10.33 -8.71 -0.93
C SER A 153 9.30 -8.71 -2.06
N ILE A 154 9.74 -8.72 -3.29
CA ILE A 154 8.99 -9.14 -4.49
C ILE A 154 10.07 -9.52 -5.48
N ALA A 155 10.03 -10.75 -6.02
CA ALA A 155 10.84 -11.11 -7.15
C ALA A 155 10.74 -9.98 -8.16
N LYS A 156 11.86 -9.37 -8.53
CA LYS A 156 11.86 -8.32 -9.55
C LYS A 156 11.17 -8.92 -10.75
N PRO A 157 10.00 -8.43 -11.18
CA PRO A 157 9.40 -8.94 -12.40
C PRO A 157 10.46 -8.76 -13.51
N GLU A 158 10.69 -9.76 -14.33
CA GLU A 158 11.73 -9.69 -15.37
C GLU A 158 11.55 -8.50 -16.33
N TRP A 159 10.32 -7.97 -16.50
CA TRP A 159 10.05 -6.75 -17.25
C TRP A 159 10.73 -5.50 -16.67
N TRP A 160 11.14 -5.51 -15.41
CA TRP A 160 11.96 -4.49 -14.78
C TRP A 160 13.35 -4.37 -15.42
N LEU A 161 13.86 -5.43 -15.99
CA LEU A 161 15.17 -5.49 -16.64
C LEU A 161 15.11 -5.02 -18.09
N HIS A 162 13.92 -4.98 -18.68
CA HIS A 162 13.71 -4.54 -20.06
C HIS A 162 13.13 -3.10 -20.10
N ARG A 163 13.97 -2.09 -19.79
CA ARG A 163 13.70 -0.76 -20.31
C ARG A 163 13.68 -0.88 -21.84
N PRO A 164 12.60 -0.46 -22.54
CA PRO A 164 12.72 -0.26 -23.98
C PRO A 164 13.86 0.73 -24.19
N GLY A 165 14.87 0.32 -24.92
CA GLY A 165 16.08 1.07 -25.13
C GLY A 165 15.76 2.48 -25.58
N GLY A 166 16.34 3.48 -24.93
CA GLY A 166 16.47 4.81 -25.46
C GLY A 166 17.23 4.68 -26.76
N GLY A 167 16.52 4.81 -27.87
CA GLY A 167 17.13 4.90 -29.18
C GLY A 167 18.12 6.06 -29.16
N ALA A 168 19.38 5.75 -29.26
CA ALA A 168 20.39 6.71 -29.65
C ALA A 168 20.01 7.23 -31.05
N GLY A 169 19.46 8.44 -31.10
CA GLY A 169 19.34 9.19 -32.33
C GLY A 169 20.74 9.63 -32.75
N ALA A 170 21.12 9.16 -33.90
CA ALA A 170 22.20 9.76 -34.67
C ALA A 170 21.74 11.12 -35.23
#